data_f88ec038364938fdfeb63d6002deaa85
#
_entry.id   f88ec038364938fdfeb63d6002deaa85
#
_cell.length_a   1.000
_cell.length_b   1.000
_cell.length_c   1.000
_cell.angle_alpha   90.00
_cell.angle_beta   90.00
_cell.angle_gamma   90.00
#
_symmetry.space_group_name_H-M   'P 1'
#
loop_
_entity.id
_entity.type
_entity.pdbx_description
1 polymer ?
#
loop_
_entity_poly.entity_id
_entity_poly.type
_entity_poly.pdbx_seq_one_letter_code
_entity_poly.pdbx_strand_id
1 'polypeptide(L)'
;MLKSVATPYYPIQDNEKPKLLYTSANFLGIPTNRGQPKIGTYQGPELIRKSNFFQLVAEDGIQLIDCGDVTPVELSETEDPQRFGMKWSRSFSLTTLKIAERVEGLMKQSTKHNTESNESKSSPLVIVGGDHSMATGTILGHAKAKPDLCVLWIDAHGDINTPLNSASGNIHGMPLSFLVKELQDQIPWLDDFEGIKPCLNASNIAYIGLRDLDAYETHDIRKHGIAYFTMLDVDRMGIEAVIKEALQAVNPRLLF
;
A
#
# COMPACT_ATOMS: atom_id res chain seq x y z
N MET A 1 25.71 -21.24 -17.94
CA MET A 1 26.30 -19.97 -17.47
C MET A 1 25.51 -18.83 -18.10
N LEU A 2 24.54 -18.31 -17.39
CA LEU A 2 23.82 -17.09 -17.80
C LEU A 2 24.71 -15.90 -17.44
N LYS A 3 25.22 -15.19 -18.43
CA LYS A 3 25.92 -13.93 -18.24
C LYS A 3 24.88 -12.92 -17.74
N SER A 4 25.07 -12.39 -16.53
CA SER A 4 24.33 -11.24 -16.04
C SER A 4 24.58 -10.07 -16.99
N VAL A 5 23.58 -9.66 -17.73
CA VAL A 5 23.61 -8.39 -18.47
C VAL A 5 23.41 -7.33 -17.39
N ALA A 6 24.51 -6.72 -16.94
CA ALA A 6 24.43 -5.52 -16.13
C ALA A 6 23.73 -4.45 -16.98
N THR A 7 22.54 -4.05 -16.58
CA THR A 7 21.90 -2.84 -17.13
C THR A 7 22.85 -1.67 -16.89
N PRO A 8 23.19 -0.86 -17.91
CA PRO A 8 24.04 0.28 -17.70
C PRO A 8 23.35 1.25 -16.72
N TYR A 9 23.97 1.45 -15.58
CA TYR A 9 23.62 2.53 -14.66
C TYR A 9 23.97 3.84 -15.39
N TYR A 10 22.95 4.59 -15.80
CA TYR A 10 23.13 5.95 -16.26
C TYR A 10 23.20 6.85 -15.02
N PRO A 11 24.38 7.38 -14.66
CA PRO A 11 24.44 8.38 -13.61
C PRO A 11 23.59 9.58 -14.05
N ILE A 12 22.66 9.99 -13.21
CA ILE A 12 21.95 11.26 -13.38
C ILE A 12 23.04 12.33 -13.44
N GLN A 13 23.15 13.03 -14.58
CA GLN A 13 24.11 14.11 -14.71
C GLN A 13 23.77 15.17 -13.67
N ASP A 14 24.77 15.59 -12.89
CA ASP A 14 24.71 16.45 -11.69
C ASP A 14 24.27 17.92 -11.99
N ASN A 15 23.32 18.12 -12.86
CA ASN A 15 22.83 19.46 -13.14
C ASN A 15 21.40 19.60 -12.62
N GLU A 16 21.32 20.11 -11.38
CA GLU A 16 20.14 20.42 -10.59
C GLU A 16 19.54 19.25 -9.83
N LYS A 17 19.94 19.08 -8.55
CA LYS A 17 19.15 18.25 -7.62
C LYS A 17 17.72 18.75 -7.65
N PRO A 18 16.73 17.85 -7.87
CA PRO A 18 15.34 18.27 -7.90
C PRO A 18 15.01 18.99 -6.58
N LYS A 19 14.30 20.12 -6.67
CA LYS A 19 13.85 20.85 -5.49
C LYS A 19 13.00 19.94 -4.64
N LEU A 20 13.48 19.59 -3.45
CA LEU A 20 12.74 18.74 -2.53
C LEU A 20 11.43 19.43 -2.11
N LEU A 21 10.33 18.74 -2.27
CA LEU A 21 9.01 19.20 -1.81
C LEU A 21 8.88 19.11 -0.28
N TYR A 22 9.64 18.20 0.33
CA TYR A 22 9.63 17.89 1.75
C TYR A 22 11.06 17.73 2.25
N THR A 23 11.32 18.22 3.46
CA THR A 23 12.61 18.06 4.17
C THR A 23 12.54 17.02 5.30
N SER A 24 11.35 16.50 5.56
CA SER A 24 11.13 15.43 6.55
C SER A 24 10.00 14.52 6.11
N ALA A 25 10.06 13.26 6.56
CA ALA A 25 8.99 12.28 6.42
C ALA A 25 8.88 11.43 7.69
N ASN A 26 7.68 10.99 8.03
CA ASN A 26 7.46 10.04 9.12
C ASN A 26 7.73 8.62 8.63
N PHE A 27 8.36 7.78 9.47
CA PHE A 27 8.58 6.36 9.20
C PHE A 27 7.77 5.53 10.19
N LEU A 28 6.97 4.58 9.69
CA LEU A 28 6.14 3.68 10.50
C LEU A 28 6.40 2.23 10.12
N GLY A 29 6.71 1.38 11.08
CA GLY A 29 6.83 -0.06 10.88
C GLY A 29 5.51 -0.80 11.12
N ILE A 30 5.23 -1.83 10.31
CA ILE A 30 4.05 -2.70 10.48
C ILE A 30 4.51 -4.16 10.29
N PRO A 31 5.03 -4.82 11.33
CA PRO A 31 5.63 -6.15 11.25
C PRO A 31 4.60 -7.28 11.19
N THR A 32 3.67 -7.26 10.20
CA THR A 32 2.70 -8.32 9.96
C THR A 32 3.31 -9.52 9.26
N ASN A 33 2.75 -10.73 9.47
CA ASN A 33 3.22 -11.96 8.83
C ASN A 33 2.11 -12.99 8.57
N ARG A 34 0.88 -12.75 9.04
CA ARG A 34 -0.21 -13.74 8.98
C ARG A 34 -1.05 -13.67 7.72
N GLY A 35 -0.90 -12.64 6.90
CA GLY A 35 -1.57 -12.53 5.61
C GLY A 35 -1.07 -13.52 4.56
N GLN A 36 0.10 -14.16 4.80
CA GLN A 36 0.77 -15.06 3.87
C GLN A 36 1.53 -16.17 4.62
N PRO A 37 1.96 -17.29 3.96
CA PRO A 37 2.53 -18.45 4.66
C PRO A 37 4.03 -18.37 4.92
N LYS A 38 4.79 -17.43 4.33
CA LYS A 38 6.25 -17.35 4.47
C LYS A 38 6.65 -16.72 5.80
N ILE A 39 7.59 -17.33 6.50
CA ILE A 39 8.12 -16.82 7.76
C ILE A 39 9.16 -15.72 7.47
N GLY A 40 9.21 -14.68 8.33
CA GLY A 40 10.26 -13.67 8.32
C GLY A 40 9.87 -12.32 7.73
N THR A 41 8.71 -12.18 7.08
CA THR A 41 8.24 -10.89 6.55
C THR A 41 8.14 -9.81 7.63
N TYR A 42 7.76 -10.18 8.86
CA TYR A 42 7.68 -9.27 10.02
C TYR A 42 9.00 -8.57 10.37
N GLN A 43 10.13 -9.08 9.90
CA GLN A 43 11.45 -8.48 10.16
C GLN A 43 11.71 -7.23 9.31
N GLY A 44 10.91 -6.97 8.28
CA GLY A 44 11.12 -5.88 7.33
C GLY A 44 11.40 -4.52 7.98
N PRO A 45 10.56 -4.02 8.90
CA PRO A 45 10.79 -2.72 9.54
C PRO A 45 12.10 -2.65 10.32
N GLU A 46 12.44 -3.69 11.07
CA GLU A 46 13.68 -3.76 11.85
C GLU A 46 14.92 -3.82 10.95
N LEU A 47 14.87 -4.59 9.87
CA LEU A 47 15.98 -4.69 8.92
C LEU A 47 16.26 -3.35 8.22
N ILE A 48 15.21 -2.60 7.86
CA ILE A 48 15.36 -1.25 7.29
C ILE A 48 15.99 -0.31 8.32
N ARG A 49 15.58 -0.33 9.59
CA ARG A 49 16.19 0.50 10.64
C ARG A 49 17.66 0.16 10.91
N LYS A 50 18.02 -1.13 10.83
CA LYS A 50 19.41 -1.60 11.01
C LYS A 50 20.30 -1.34 9.80
N SER A 51 19.73 -1.06 8.65
CA SER A 51 20.47 -0.71 7.45
C SER A 51 20.90 0.77 7.49
N ASN A 52 21.66 1.20 6.47
CA ASN A 52 22.02 2.60 6.30
C ASN A 52 20.92 3.45 5.62
N PHE A 53 19.70 2.93 5.49
CA PHE A 53 18.59 3.61 4.76
C PHE A 53 18.31 5.01 5.30
N PHE A 54 18.19 5.17 6.62
CA PHE A 54 17.93 6.49 7.24
C PHE A 54 19.06 7.48 6.95
N GLN A 55 20.32 7.02 6.97
CA GLN A 55 21.48 7.84 6.66
C GLN A 55 21.46 8.27 5.18
N LEU A 56 21.21 7.34 4.25
CA LEU A 56 21.16 7.64 2.82
C LEU A 56 20.08 8.66 2.49
N VAL A 57 18.89 8.52 3.08
CA VAL A 57 17.78 9.47 2.90
C VAL A 57 18.14 10.85 3.48
N ALA A 58 18.87 10.90 4.61
CA ALA A 58 19.34 12.15 5.21
C ALA A 58 20.42 12.85 4.35
N GLU A 59 21.29 12.10 3.69
CA GLU A 59 22.28 12.63 2.73
C GLU A 59 21.61 13.31 1.52
N ASP A 60 20.41 12.84 1.15
CA ASP A 60 19.56 13.48 0.13
C ASP A 60 18.72 14.66 0.67
N GLY A 61 18.89 15.04 1.94
CA GLY A 61 18.26 16.21 2.55
C GLY A 61 16.86 15.96 3.16
N ILE A 62 16.46 14.69 3.36
CA ILE A 62 15.19 14.33 3.98
C ILE A 62 15.44 13.67 5.33
N GLN A 63 14.94 14.24 6.41
CA GLN A 63 14.99 13.64 7.74
C GLN A 63 13.83 12.65 7.92
N LEU A 64 14.15 11.36 8.18
CA LEU A 64 13.15 10.37 8.60
C LEU A 64 12.93 10.43 10.12
N ILE A 65 11.67 10.61 10.52
CA ILE A 65 11.23 10.61 11.92
C ILE A 65 10.64 9.24 12.21
N ASP A 66 11.32 8.43 13.03
CA ASP A 66 10.84 7.09 13.40
C ASP A 66 9.65 7.19 14.36
N CYS A 67 8.50 6.73 13.91
CA CYS A 67 7.24 6.71 14.67
C CYS A 67 6.97 5.37 15.37
N GLY A 68 7.96 4.45 15.38
CA GLY A 68 7.85 3.12 15.96
C GLY A 68 7.04 2.16 15.10
N ASP A 69 6.55 1.10 15.73
CA ASP A 69 5.80 0.02 15.08
C ASP A 69 4.35 -0.07 15.57
N VAL A 70 3.47 -0.52 14.68
CA VAL A 70 2.16 -1.03 15.06
C VAL A 70 2.29 -2.50 15.42
N THR A 71 2.10 -2.85 16.69
CA THR A 71 2.14 -4.25 17.14
C THR A 71 0.93 -5.02 16.60
N PRO A 72 1.13 -6.05 15.76
CA PRO A 72 0.05 -6.89 15.25
C PRO A 72 -0.67 -7.63 16.37
N VAL A 73 -1.92 -7.96 16.14
CA VAL A 73 -2.69 -8.87 17.01
C VAL A 73 -2.45 -10.30 16.53
N GLU A 74 -1.96 -11.15 17.43
CA GLU A 74 -1.71 -12.55 17.15
C GLU A 74 -2.57 -13.42 18.06
N LEU A 75 -3.60 -14.02 17.48
CA LEU A 75 -4.48 -14.97 18.14
C LEU A 75 -4.02 -16.41 17.86
N SER A 76 -4.37 -17.35 18.72
CA SER A 76 -4.17 -18.78 18.47
C SER A 76 -5.13 -19.30 17.39
N GLU A 77 -4.88 -20.47 16.82
CA GLU A 77 -5.78 -21.11 15.84
C GLU A 77 -7.18 -21.37 16.38
N THR A 78 -7.32 -21.59 17.69
CA THR A 78 -8.62 -21.78 18.32
C THR A 78 -9.40 -20.47 18.49
N GLU A 79 -8.71 -19.34 18.63
CA GLU A 79 -9.30 -18.01 18.76
C GLU A 79 -9.57 -17.36 17.40
N ASP A 80 -8.86 -17.81 16.36
CA ASP A 80 -8.97 -17.30 14.99
C ASP A 80 -9.05 -18.44 13.97
N PRO A 81 -10.12 -19.25 14.02
CA PRO A 81 -10.32 -20.32 13.06
C PRO A 81 -10.54 -19.75 11.66
N GLN A 82 -10.22 -20.55 10.63
CA GLN A 82 -10.47 -20.18 9.24
C GLN A 82 -11.96 -19.88 9.01
N ARG A 83 -12.29 -18.74 8.39
CA ARG A 83 -13.65 -18.30 8.08
C ARG A 83 -13.78 -17.88 6.63
N PHE A 84 -14.79 -18.38 5.92
CA PHE A 84 -15.01 -18.08 4.49
C PHE A 84 -13.73 -18.24 3.65
N GLY A 85 -12.98 -19.30 3.89
CA GLY A 85 -11.71 -19.55 3.23
C GLY A 85 -10.52 -18.72 3.73
N MET A 86 -10.72 -17.64 4.46
CA MET A 86 -9.64 -16.78 4.97
C MET A 86 -8.95 -17.41 6.17
N LYS A 87 -7.62 -17.34 6.17
CA LYS A 87 -6.76 -17.68 7.32
C LYS A 87 -6.52 -16.43 8.15
N TRP A 88 -6.59 -16.55 9.48
CA TRP A 88 -6.27 -15.45 10.40
C TRP A 88 -7.10 -14.18 10.21
N SER A 89 -8.38 -14.35 9.86
CA SER A 89 -9.27 -13.24 9.53
C SER A 89 -9.51 -12.29 10.70
N ARG A 90 -9.60 -12.81 11.93
CA ARG A 90 -9.79 -12.01 13.14
C ARG A 90 -8.51 -11.26 13.53
N SER A 91 -7.35 -11.93 13.53
CA SER A 91 -6.05 -11.28 13.75
C SER A 91 -5.81 -10.17 12.73
N PHE A 92 -6.14 -10.43 11.45
CA PHE A 92 -6.05 -9.45 10.38
C PHE A 92 -6.95 -8.24 10.64
N SER A 93 -8.23 -8.45 10.94
CA SER A 93 -9.18 -7.35 11.18
C SER A 93 -8.73 -6.47 12.34
N LEU A 94 -8.44 -7.07 13.49
CA LEU A 94 -7.99 -6.33 14.68
C LEU A 94 -6.68 -5.57 14.42
N THR A 95 -5.74 -6.17 13.69
CA THR A 95 -4.49 -5.50 13.30
C THR A 95 -4.76 -4.36 12.33
N THR A 96 -5.64 -4.57 11.33
CA THR A 96 -6.05 -3.55 10.36
C THR A 96 -6.60 -2.30 11.05
N LEU A 97 -7.46 -2.46 12.06
CA LEU A 97 -8.03 -1.33 12.80
C LEU A 97 -6.96 -0.57 13.60
N LYS A 98 -6.00 -1.25 14.23
CA LYS A 98 -4.86 -0.59 14.89
C LYS A 98 -3.99 0.18 13.91
N ILE A 99 -3.72 -0.40 12.73
CA ILE A 99 -2.96 0.27 11.67
C ILE A 99 -3.71 1.52 11.23
N ALA A 100 -5.01 1.41 10.96
CA ALA A 100 -5.82 2.53 10.49
C ALA A 100 -5.85 3.68 11.51
N GLU A 101 -6.01 3.39 12.80
CA GLU A 101 -5.97 4.39 13.87
C GLU A 101 -4.60 5.10 13.93
N ARG A 102 -3.51 4.33 13.84
CA ARG A 102 -2.16 4.91 13.89
C ARG A 102 -1.85 5.79 12.70
N VAL A 103 -2.19 5.33 11.49
CA VAL A 103 -1.99 6.09 10.24
C VAL A 103 -2.83 7.37 10.25
N GLU A 104 -4.11 7.27 10.59
CA GLU A 104 -5.00 8.44 10.72
C GLU A 104 -4.41 9.47 11.70
N GLY A 105 -3.94 9.02 12.87
CA GLY A 105 -3.34 9.88 13.88
C GLY A 105 -2.09 10.60 13.36
N LEU A 106 -1.16 9.90 12.70
CA LEU A 106 0.05 10.50 12.14
C LEU A 106 -0.27 11.49 11.02
N MET A 107 -1.21 11.17 10.14
CA MET A 107 -1.63 12.05 9.05
C MET A 107 -2.25 13.36 9.57
N LYS A 108 -3.07 13.29 10.64
CA LYS A 108 -3.68 14.47 11.27
C LYS A 108 -2.67 15.32 12.04
N GLN A 109 -1.65 14.73 12.65
CA GLN A 109 -0.58 15.47 13.34
C GLN A 109 0.29 16.26 12.37
N SER A 110 0.63 15.65 11.23
CA SER A 110 1.45 16.29 10.20
C SER A 110 0.84 17.61 9.66
N THR A 111 -0.48 17.74 9.69
CA THR A 111 -1.16 18.97 9.25
C THR A 111 -1.10 20.12 10.26
N LYS A 112 -0.81 19.85 11.54
CA LYS A 112 -0.78 20.87 12.61
C LYS A 112 0.56 21.60 12.73
N HIS A 113 1.67 21.00 12.27
CA HIS A 113 3.01 21.58 12.42
C HIS A 113 3.40 22.63 11.37
N ASN A 114 2.61 22.83 10.31
CA ASN A 114 2.92 23.72 9.19
C ASN A 114 2.10 25.04 9.21
N THR A 115 1.75 25.56 10.38
CA THR A 115 0.94 26.79 10.49
C THR A 115 1.70 28.09 10.24
N GLU A 116 3.03 28.05 10.05
CA GLU A 116 3.84 29.26 9.78
C GLU A 116 4.06 29.58 8.29
N SER A 117 3.82 28.62 7.39
CA SER A 117 3.76 28.87 5.95
C SER A 117 2.34 28.62 5.46
N ASN A 118 1.77 29.55 4.69
CA ASN A 118 0.40 29.46 4.12
C ASN A 118 0.15 28.25 3.21
N GLU A 119 1.04 27.26 3.18
CA GLU A 119 0.91 25.99 2.49
C GLU A 119 0.84 24.85 3.52
N SER A 120 -0.33 24.30 3.71
CA SER A 120 -0.60 23.12 4.54
C SER A 120 -0.03 21.83 3.89
N LYS A 121 1.29 21.71 3.84
CA LYS A 121 1.94 20.46 3.36
C LYS A 121 2.12 19.50 4.54
N SER A 122 1.34 18.43 4.56
CA SER A 122 1.56 17.35 5.51
C SER A 122 2.81 16.57 5.14
N SER A 123 3.68 16.25 6.12
CA SER A 123 4.85 15.40 5.87
C SER A 123 4.44 14.04 5.32
N PRO A 124 5.16 13.50 4.31
CA PRO A 124 4.92 12.16 3.81
C PRO A 124 5.04 11.11 4.92
N LEU A 125 4.30 10.02 4.77
CA LEU A 125 4.39 8.86 5.65
C LEU A 125 4.95 7.68 4.86
N VAL A 126 6.16 7.26 5.23
CA VAL A 126 6.82 6.06 4.71
C VAL A 126 6.43 4.89 5.62
N ILE A 127 5.76 3.90 5.06
CA ILE A 127 5.33 2.72 5.82
C ILE A 127 6.10 1.51 5.31
N VAL A 128 6.75 0.80 6.22
CA VAL A 128 7.46 -0.44 5.91
C VAL A 128 6.77 -1.59 6.60
N GLY A 129 6.34 -2.55 5.81
CA GLY A 129 5.65 -3.73 6.30
C GLY A 129 6.54 -4.93 6.50
N GLY A 130 5.87 -5.86 6.95
CA GLY A 130 5.74 -7.24 6.90
C GLY A 130 5.09 -7.73 5.60
N ASP A 131 3.97 -8.41 5.71
CA ASP A 131 3.25 -8.85 4.51
C ASP A 131 2.24 -7.80 4.00
N HIS A 132 1.80 -7.97 2.75
CA HIS A 132 1.00 -6.97 2.03
C HIS A 132 -0.44 -6.79 2.55
N SER A 133 -0.93 -7.67 3.43
CA SER A 133 -2.26 -7.52 4.05
C SER A 133 -2.41 -6.21 4.83
N MET A 134 -1.29 -5.65 5.31
CA MET A 134 -1.26 -4.37 6.01
C MET A 134 -1.83 -3.21 5.19
N ALA A 135 -1.82 -3.31 3.86
CA ALA A 135 -2.29 -2.25 2.97
C ALA A 135 -3.75 -1.86 3.24
N THR A 136 -4.61 -2.82 3.64
CA THR A 136 -5.98 -2.52 4.05
C THR A 136 -6.03 -1.47 5.16
N GLY A 137 -5.22 -1.64 6.21
CA GLY A 137 -5.19 -0.72 7.34
C GLY A 137 -4.57 0.63 7.00
N THR A 138 -3.51 0.64 6.18
CA THR A 138 -2.83 1.88 5.79
C THR A 138 -3.72 2.77 4.92
N ILE A 139 -4.41 2.18 3.94
CA ILE A 139 -5.35 2.90 3.07
C ILE A 139 -6.57 3.37 3.88
N LEU A 140 -7.15 2.50 4.73
CA LEU A 140 -8.29 2.86 5.57
C LEU A 140 -7.98 4.05 6.50
N GLY A 141 -6.80 4.05 7.13
CA GLY A 141 -6.35 5.14 7.99
C GLY A 141 -6.10 6.44 7.21
N HIS A 142 -5.51 6.32 6.02
CA HIS A 142 -5.34 7.46 5.12
C HIS A 142 -6.68 8.04 4.68
N ALA A 143 -7.64 7.19 4.27
CA ALA A 143 -8.98 7.62 3.86
C ALA A 143 -9.74 8.36 4.97
N LYS A 144 -9.58 7.92 6.23
CA LYS A 144 -10.16 8.62 7.40
C LYS A 144 -9.57 10.02 7.61
N ALA A 145 -8.30 10.23 7.28
CA ALA A 145 -7.64 11.52 7.38
C ALA A 145 -7.84 12.40 6.13
N LYS A 146 -7.88 11.78 4.96
CA LYS A 146 -7.96 12.42 3.63
C LYS A 146 -8.92 11.61 2.72
N PRO A 147 -10.22 11.90 2.73
CA PRO A 147 -11.21 11.10 1.98
C PRO A 147 -11.04 11.11 0.46
N ASP A 148 -10.39 12.14 -0.09
CA ASP A 148 -10.17 12.30 -1.54
C ASP A 148 -8.90 11.59 -2.04
N LEU A 149 -8.45 10.54 -1.33
CA LEU A 149 -7.27 9.81 -1.76
C LEU A 149 -7.49 9.04 -3.06
N CYS A 150 -6.42 8.86 -3.80
CA CYS A 150 -6.29 7.87 -4.86
C CYS A 150 -5.12 6.92 -4.56
N VAL A 151 -5.11 5.77 -5.20
CA VAL A 151 -4.13 4.70 -4.97
C VAL A 151 -3.43 4.35 -6.28
N LEU A 152 -2.11 4.51 -6.31
CA LEU A 152 -1.26 3.89 -7.32
C LEU A 152 -0.74 2.58 -6.73
N TRP A 153 -1.22 1.45 -7.25
CA TRP A 153 -0.82 0.12 -6.81
C TRP A 153 0.28 -0.42 -7.72
N ILE A 154 1.53 -0.32 -7.24
CA ILE A 154 2.71 -0.71 -8.03
C ILE A 154 3.10 -2.13 -7.62
N ASP A 155 2.61 -3.11 -8.37
CA ASP A 155 2.75 -4.53 -8.04
C ASP A 155 2.71 -5.42 -9.28
N ALA A 156 3.16 -6.67 -9.12
CA ALA A 156 2.98 -7.75 -10.06
C ALA A 156 1.53 -8.27 -10.10
N HIS A 157 0.85 -8.19 -8.95
CA HIS A 157 -0.45 -8.81 -8.66
C HIS A 157 -1.55 -7.75 -8.52
N GLY A 158 -2.81 -8.20 -8.55
CA GLY A 158 -3.96 -7.33 -8.36
C GLY A 158 -4.34 -7.13 -6.89
N ASP A 159 -4.05 -8.12 -6.06
CA ASP A 159 -4.38 -8.15 -4.63
C ASP A 159 -5.83 -7.74 -4.31
N ILE A 160 -6.73 -8.14 -5.21
CA ILE A 160 -8.16 -7.78 -5.22
C ILE A 160 -9.07 -8.99 -5.16
N ASN A 161 -8.51 -10.18 -4.91
CA ASN A 161 -9.30 -11.37 -4.64
C ASN A 161 -10.21 -11.16 -3.44
N THR A 162 -11.38 -11.77 -3.46
CA THR A 162 -12.32 -11.74 -2.34
C THR A 162 -12.25 -13.04 -1.54
N PRO A 163 -12.78 -13.08 -0.31
CA PRO A 163 -12.87 -14.33 0.45
C PRO A 163 -13.60 -15.45 -0.29
N LEU A 164 -14.51 -15.11 -1.20
CA LEU A 164 -15.33 -16.09 -1.93
C LEU A 164 -14.62 -16.70 -3.14
N ASN A 165 -13.58 -16.04 -3.67
CA ASN A 165 -12.90 -16.50 -4.88
C ASN A 165 -11.40 -16.83 -4.67
N SER A 166 -10.82 -16.50 -3.52
CA SER A 166 -9.43 -16.79 -3.21
C SER A 166 -9.18 -18.30 -3.07
N ALA A 167 -8.33 -18.86 -3.93
CA ALA A 167 -7.96 -20.26 -3.87
C ALA A 167 -7.06 -20.62 -2.67
N SER A 168 -6.24 -19.68 -2.20
CA SER A 168 -5.28 -19.89 -1.12
C SER A 168 -5.80 -19.56 0.28
N GLY A 169 -6.80 -18.68 0.37
CA GLY A 169 -7.28 -18.08 1.61
C GLY A 169 -6.26 -17.15 2.30
N ASN A 170 -5.18 -16.81 1.63
CA ASN A 170 -4.16 -15.91 2.16
C ASN A 170 -4.59 -14.45 1.93
N ILE A 171 -4.74 -13.69 3.01
CA ILE A 171 -5.34 -12.34 2.98
C ILE A 171 -4.44 -11.33 2.25
N HIS A 172 -3.13 -11.57 2.12
CA HIS A 172 -2.25 -10.65 1.39
C HIS A 172 -2.64 -10.46 -0.08
N GLY A 173 -3.35 -11.40 -0.69
CA GLY A 173 -3.92 -11.26 -2.04
C GLY A 173 -5.33 -10.66 -2.09
N MET A 174 -5.83 -10.11 -0.97
CA MET A 174 -7.18 -9.58 -0.85
C MET A 174 -7.28 -8.11 -0.38
N PRO A 175 -6.19 -7.41 -0.02
CA PRO A 175 -6.27 -6.17 0.77
C PRO A 175 -7.13 -5.08 0.13
N LEU A 176 -7.16 -4.97 -1.18
CA LEU A 176 -7.98 -3.98 -1.88
C LEU A 176 -9.47 -4.34 -1.89
N SER A 177 -9.84 -5.62 -1.94
CA SER A 177 -11.24 -6.04 -2.04
C SER A 177 -12.08 -5.59 -0.85
N PHE A 178 -11.49 -5.51 0.35
CA PHE A 178 -12.18 -5.03 1.55
C PHE A 178 -12.50 -3.53 1.52
N LEU A 179 -11.81 -2.77 0.66
CA LEU A 179 -11.90 -1.31 0.62
C LEU A 179 -12.64 -0.77 -0.60
N VAL A 180 -12.76 -1.57 -1.68
CA VAL A 180 -13.43 -1.20 -2.93
C VAL A 180 -14.93 -1.38 -2.79
N LYS A 181 -15.69 -0.29 -2.99
CA LYS A 181 -17.15 -0.26 -2.81
C LYS A 181 -17.88 -1.20 -3.78
N GLU A 182 -17.39 -1.32 -5.00
CA GLU A 182 -17.97 -2.15 -6.05
C GLU A 182 -17.85 -3.66 -5.80
N LEU A 183 -17.04 -4.06 -4.80
CA LEU A 183 -16.84 -5.47 -4.44
C LEU A 183 -17.54 -5.89 -3.13
N GLN A 184 -18.30 -4.99 -2.50
CA GLN A 184 -18.84 -5.25 -1.16
C GLN A 184 -19.86 -6.37 -1.10
N ASP A 185 -20.58 -6.65 -2.16
CA ASP A 185 -21.49 -7.80 -2.29
C ASP A 185 -20.76 -9.15 -2.34
N GLN A 186 -19.45 -9.14 -2.62
CA GLN A 186 -18.58 -10.32 -2.61
C GLN A 186 -17.82 -10.50 -1.28
N ILE A 187 -17.97 -9.60 -0.32
CA ILE A 187 -17.34 -9.70 0.99
C ILE A 187 -18.36 -10.27 2.00
N PRO A 188 -18.14 -11.48 2.55
CA PRO A 188 -19.05 -12.05 3.51
C PRO A 188 -19.05 -11.22 4.79
N TRP A 189 -20.22 -11.15 5.44
CA TRP A 189 -20.34 -10.48 6.72
C TRP A 189 -19.57 -11.21 7.82
N LEU A 190 -18.72 -10.47 8.51
CA LEU A 190 -17.99 -10.91 9.71
C LEU A 190 -18.07 -9.81 10.76
N ASP A 191 -18.48 -10.14 12.00
CA ASP A 191 -18.58 -9.18 13.10
C ASP A 191 -17.25 -8.44 13.34
N ASP A 192 -16.14 -9.17 13.28
CA ASP A 192 -14.81 -8.60 13.47
C ASP A 192 -14.43 -7.55 12.38
N PHE A 193 -15.11 -7.55 11.22
CA PHE A 193 -14.88 -6.61 10.10
C PHE A 193 -15.75 -5.36 10.16
N GLU A 194 -16.59 -5.20 11.17
CA GLU A 194 -17.51 -4.05 11.27
C GLU A 194 -16.79 -2.68 11.14
N GLY A 195 -15.57 -2.58 11.66
CA GLY A 195 -14.76 -1.36 11.59
C GLY A 195 -14.02 -1.13 10.25
N ILE A 196 -13.97 -2.15 9.36
CA ILE A 196 -13.36 -2.06 8.04
C ILE A 196 -14.44 -1.65 7.05
N LYS A 197 -14.52 -0.35 6.74
CA LYS A 197 -15.54 0.18 5.82
C LYS A 197 -14.93 0.46 4.45
N PRO A 198 -15.64 0.12 3.36
CA PRO A 198 -15.19 0.47 2.01
C PRO A 198 -15.02 1.97 1.86
N CYS A 199 -13.86 2.38 1.37
CA CYS A 199 -13.50 3.79 1.25
C CYS A 199 -13.00 4.21 -0.13
N LEU A 200 -12.80 3.24 -1.05
CA LEU A 200 -12.36 3.48 -2.41
C LEU A 200 -13.47 3.20 -3.41
N ASN A 201 -13.58 4.03 -4.45
CA ASN A 201 -14.25 3.63 -5.68
C ASN A 201 -13.22 2.97 -6.60
N ALA A 202 -13.62 2.09 -7.50
CA ALA A 202 -12.75 1.48 -8.50
C ALA A 202 -11.96 2.53 -9.31
N SER A 203 -12.59 3.66 -9.61
CA SER A 203 -11.97 4.80 -10.31
C SER A 203 -10.89 5.55 -9.52
N ASN A 204 -10.73 5.27 -8.23
CA ASN A 204 -9.66 5.85 -7.41
C ASN A 204 -8.36 5.03 -7.46
N ILE A 205 -8.32 3.93 -8.20
CA ILE A 205 -7.21 2.98 -8.23
C ILE A 205 -6.62 2.90 -9.63
N ALA A 206 -5.29 2.92 -9.72
CA ALA A 206 -4.57 2.55 -10.93
C ALA A 206 -3.44 1.58 -10.60
N TYR A 207 -3.38 0.47 -11.33
CA TYR A 207 -2.32 -0.52 -11.24
C TYR A 207 -1.15 -0.18 -12.16
N ILE A 208 0.06 -0.44 -11.70
CA ILE A 208 1.29 -0.30 -12.51
C ILE A 208 2.14 -1.56 -12.33
N GLY A 209 2.53 -2.19 -13.44
CA GLY A 209 3.46 -3.31 -13.44
C GLY A 209 2.82 -4.70 -13.34
N LEU A 210 1.49 -4.79 -13.53
CA LEU A 210 0.77 -6.07 -13.47
C LEU A 210 1.33 -7.09 -14.46
N ARG A 211 1.56 -8.32 -14.00
CA ARG A 211 2.09 -9.41 -14.83
C ARG A 211 1.73 -10.82 -14.37
N ASP A 212 1.14 -10.95 -13.18
CA ASP A 212 0.71 -12.22 -12.60
C ASP A 212 -0.66 -12.01 -11.93
N LEU A 213 -1.72 -12.23 -12.70
CA LEU A 213 -3.11 -12.09 -12.28
C LEU A 213 -3.84 -13.42 -12.45
N ASP A 214 -4.67 -13.76 -11.49
CA ASP A 214 -5.61 -14.86 -11.70
C ASP A 214 -6.87 -14.42 -12.48
N ALA A 215 -7.73 -15.40 -12.78
CA ALA A 215 -8.91 -15.15 -13.61
C ALA A 215 -9.92 -14.19 -12.94
N TYR A 216 -10.06 -14.26 -11.62
CA TYR A 216 -11.00 -13.42 -10.86
C TYR A 216 -10.49 -11.99 -10.77
N GLU A 217 -9.20 -11.79 -10.47
CA GLU A 217 -8.59 -10.46 -10.48
C GLU A 217 -8.73 -9.79 -11.85
N THR A 218 -8.40 -10.53 -12.92
CA THR A 218 -8.56 -10.05 -14.31
C THR A 218 -10.00 -9.66 -14.61
N HIS A 219 -10.97 -10.47 -14.16
CA HIS A 219 -12.40 -10.20 -14.34
C HIS A 219 -12.82 -8.91 -13.62
N ASP A 220 -12.50 -8.80 -12.33
CA ASP A 220 -12.96 -7.68 -11.50
C ASP A 220 -12.31 -6.35 -11.89
N ILE A 221 -11.01 -6.35 -12.22
CA ILE A 221 -10.31 -5.17 -12.73
C ILE A 221 -11.00 -4.65 -13.99
N ARG A 222 -11.32 -5.53 -14.95
CA ARG A 222 -11.98 -5.15 -16.20
C ARG A 222 -13.44 -4.76 -16.00
N LYS A 223 -14.21 -5.53 -15.23
CA LYS A 223 -15.64 -5.32 -14.96
C LYS A 223 -15.89 -3.96 -14.33
N HIS A 224 -15.03 -3.56 -13.38
CA HIS A 224 -15.19 -2.30 -12.65
C HIS A 224 -14.41 -1.14 -13.26
N GLY A 225 -13.74 -1.35 -14.40
CA GLY A 225 -13.04 -0.31 -15.13
C GLY A 225 -11.85 0.30 -14.36
N ILE A 226 -11.19 -0.50 -13.51
CA ILE A 226 -9.99 -0.06 -12.81
C ILE A 226 -8.87 0.15 -13.83
N ALA A 227 -8.23 1.31 -13.79
CA ALA A 227 -7.11 1.60 -14.67
C ALA A 227 -5.93 0.66 -14.36
N TYR A 228 -5.28 0.14 -15.41
CA TYR A 228 -4.12 -0.72 -15.20
C TYR A 228 -3.11 -0.59 -16.34
N PHE A 229 -1.85 -0.69 -15.98
CA PHE A 229 -0.69 -0.71 -16.84
C PHE A 229 0.14 -1.94 -16.49
N THR A 230 0.29 -2.82 -17.47
CA THR A 230 1.06 -4.06 -17.31
C THR A 230 2.57 -3.76 -17.33
N MET A 231 3.39 -4.74 -16.92
CA MET A 231 4.85 -4.60 -17.09
C MET A 231 5.24 -4.42 -18.56
N LEU A 232 4.47 -5.01 -19.48
CA LEU A 232 4.69 -4.83 -20.92
C LEU A 232 4.42 -3.37 -21.37
N ASP A 233 3.46 -2.68 -20.74
CA ASP A 233 3.21 -1.26 -21.02
C ASP A 233 4.35 -0.39 -20.49
N VAL A 234 4.91 -0.74 -19.32
CA VAL A 234 6.12 -0.08 -18.78
C VAL A 234 7.30 -0.25 -19.74
N ASP A 235 7.50 -1.46 -20.29
CA ASP A 235 8.58 -1.73 -21.25
C ASP A 235 8.42 -0.96 -22.58
N ARG A 236 7.17 -0.75 -23.01
CA ARG A 236 6.85 -0.08 -24.30
C ARG A 236 6.85 1.44 -24.20
N MET A 237 6.29 1.99 -23.13
CA MET A 237 6.03 3.42 -22.98
C MET A 237 7.09 4.13 -22.13
N GLY A 238 7.78 3.37 -21.28
CA GLY A 238 8.63 3.91 -20.21
C GLY A 238 7.84 4.27 -18.96
N ILE A 239 8.48 4.17 -17.80
CA ILE A 239 7.83 4.35 -16.49
C ILE A 239 7.27 5.77 -16.31
N GLU A 240 7.91 6.79 -16.84
CA GLU A 240 7.44 8.18 -16.73
C GLU A 240 6.08 8.38 -17.40
N ALA A 241 5.91 7.89 -18.63
CA ALA A 241 4.64 7.98 -19.35
C ALA A 241 3.54 7.19 -18.63
N VAL A 242 3.85 5.97 -18.15
CA VAL A 242 2.91 5.15 -17.40
C VAL A 242 2.46 5.83 -16.11
N ILE A 243 3.36 6.41 -15.33
CA ILE A 243 2.99 7.16 -14.11
C ILE A 243 2.08 8.33 -14.45
N LYS A 244 2.39 9.09 -15.49
CA LYS A 244 1.58 10.23 -15.93
C LYS A 244 0.16 9.80 -16.30
N GLU A 245 0.00 8.77 -17.10
CA GLU A 245 -1.31 8.24 -17.48
C GLU A 245 -2.07 7.64 -16.29
N ALA A 246 -1.39 6.93 -15.40
CA ALA A 246 -2.00 6.40 -14.18
C ALA A 246 -2.53 7.50 -13.26
N LEU A 247 -1.75 8.57 -13.05
CA LEU A 247 -2.17 9.74 -12.29
C LEU A 247 -3.38 10.44 -12.93
N GLN A 248 -3.41 10.59 -14.24
CA GLN A 248 -4.54 11.16 -14.96
C GLN A 248 -5.80 10.29 -14.83
N ALA A 249 -5.65 8.97 -14.83
CA ALA A 249 -6.77 8.04 -14.70
C ALA A 249 -7.46 8.14 -13.32
N VAL A 250 -6.69 8.27 -12.24
CA VAL A 250 -7.24 8.32 -10.87
C VAL A 250 -7.60 9.74 -10.41
N ASN A 251 -7.01 10.76 -11.00
CA ASN A 251 -7.30 12.16 -10.72
C ASN A 251 -7.20 13.02 -11.98
N PRO A 252 -8.27 13.06 -12.79
CA PRO A 252 -8.26 13.83 -14.05
C PRO A 252 -8.09 15.35 -13.86
N ARG A 253 -8.13 15.87 -12.63
CA ARG A 253 -7.85 17.29 -12.32
C ARG A 253 -6.37 17.60 -12.20
N LEU A 254 -5.49 16.58 -12.07
CA LEU A 254 -4.05 16.73 -12.17
C LEU A 254 -3.64 16.87 -13.65
N LEU A 255 -4.07 17.96 -14.26
CA LEU A 255 -3.53 18.37 -15.56
C LEU A 255 -2.21 19.10 -15.30
N PHE A 256 -1.13 18.48 -15.74
CA PHE A 256 0.21 19.08 -15.76
C PHE A 256 0.37 19.98 -16.97
#